data_191a261f304d19a355d37be1b33fb174
#
_entry.id   191a261f304d19a355d37be1b33fb174
#
_cell.length_a   1.000
_cell.length_b   1.000
_cell.length_c   1.000
_cell.angle_alpha   90.00
_cell.angle_beta   90.00
_cell.angle_gamma   90.00
#
_symmetry.space_group_name_H-M   'P 1'
#
loop_
_entity.id
_entity.type
_entity.pdbx_description
1 polymer ?
#
loop_
_entity_poly.entity_id
_entity_poly.type
_entity_poly.pdbx_seq_one_letter_code
_entity_poly.pdbx_strand_id
1 'polypeptide(L)'
;MDYVIFDLEWNQCPYGKEKENPKLPFEIIEIGAVKMDGERNVVGTFHRIVKPVVYQHLHHRTREVVGLTEEDLQNGIPFAQAVQEFFAFSGGACMFGTWGPGDLTELQ
;
A
#
# COMPACT_ATOMS: atom_id res chain seq x y z
N MET A 1 5.18 -9.97 -21.99
CA MET A 1 5.37 -8.95 -20.93
C MET A 1 4.32 -9.14 -19.86
N ASP A 2 4.73 -9.11 -18.63
CA ASP A 2 3.81 -9.26 -17.51
C ASP A 2 3.28 -7.89 -17.06
N TYR A 3 2.11 -7.92 -16.43
CA TYR A 3 1.46 -6.72 -15.91
C TYR A 3 1.24 -6.90 -14.41
N VAL A 4 1.55 -5.85 -13.65
CA VAL A 4 1.24 -5.81 -12.22
C VAL A 4 0.22 -4.70 -11.99
N ILE A 5 -0.95 -5.08 -11.50
CA ILE A 5 -2.00 -4.14 -11.13
C ILE A 5 -2.03 -4.10 -9.62
N PHE A 6 -1.84 -2.92 -9.03
CA PHE A 6 -1.75 -2.79 -7.59
C PHE A 6 -2.68 -1.71 -7.06
N ASP A 7 -2.98 -1.82 -5.78
CA ASP A 7 -3.80 -0.88 -5.05
C ASP A 7 -3.17 -0.63 -3.69
N LEU A 8 -3.23 0.60 -3.22
CA LEU A 8 -2.66 1.02 -1.95
C LEU A 8 -3.77 1.52 -1.05
N GLU A 9 -3.66 1.21 0.24
CA GLU A 9 -4.51 1.81 1.26
C GLU A 9 -3.63 2.65 2.18
N TRP A 10 -4.14 3.79 2.57
CA TRP A 10 -3.40 4.74 3.40
C TRP A 10 -4.20 5.22 4.58
N ASN A 11 -3.44 5.55 5.62
CA ASN A 11 -3.97 6.23 6.78
C ASN A 11 -3.64 7.72 6.69
N GLN A 12 -4.47 8.54 7.28
CA GLN A 12 -4.21 9.96 7.45
C GLN A 12 -4.11 10.26 8.94
N CYS A 13 -3.64 11.48 9.27
CA CYS A 13 -3.44 11.86 10.67
C CYS A 13 -4.75 11.76 11.47
N PRO A 14 -4.80 10.91 12.51
CA PRO A 14 -6.02 10.75 13.30
C PRO A 14 -6.25 11.88 14.30
N TYR A 15 -5.28 12.77 14.45
CA TYR A 15 -5.29 13.83 15.47
C TYR A 15 -5.68 15.20 14.91
N GLY A 16 -6.14 15.26 13.65
CA GLY A 16 -6.53 16.50 12.98
C GLY A 16 -5.39 17.11 12.17
N LYS A 17 -5.74 18.02 11.25
CA LYS A 17 -4.78 18.61 10.32
C LYS A 17 -3.64 19.36 11.02
N GLU A 18 -3.90 19.92 12.18
CA GLU A 18 -2.88 20.68 12.92
C GLU A 18 -1.70 19.82 13.36
N LYS A 19 -1.94 18.53 13.55
CA LYS A 19 -0.91 17.58 13.98
C LYS A 19 -0.41 16.70 12.83
N GLU A 20 -0.89 16.97 11.62
CA GLU A 20 -0.47 16.28 10.43
C GLU A 20 0.99 16.57 10.11
N ASN A 21 1.75 15.55 9.77
CA ASN A 21 3.11 15.73 9.31
C ASN A 21 3.06 16.32 7.89
N PRO A 22 3.54 17.55 7.66
CA PRO A 22 3.43 18.18 6.35
C PRO A 22 4.19 17.44 5.25
N LYS A 23 5.17 16.61 5.61
CA LYS A 23 5.94 15.80 4.64
C LYS A 23 5.28 14.47 4.34
N LEU A 24 4.34 14.04 5.19
CA LEU A 24 3.67 12.76 5.04
C LEU A 24 2.21 12.88 5.51
N PRO A 25 1.36 13.55 4.71
CA PRO A 25 -0.05 13.71 5.06
C PRO A 25 -0.82 12.38 5.05
N PHE A 26 -0.33 11.41 4.26
CA PHE A 26 -0.90 10.07 4.19
C PHE A 26 0.21 9.06 4.36
N GLU A 27 -0.08 7.98 5.06
CA GLU A 27 0.89 6.90 5.27
C GLU A 27 0.32 5.60 4.72
N ILE A 28 1.08 4.91 3.87
CA ILE A 28 0.65 3.64 3.28
C ILE A 28 0.60 2.56 4.36
N ILE A 29 -0.53 1.87 4.46
CA ILE A 29 -0.75 0.80 5.45
C ILE A 29 -1.05 -0.55 4.84
N GLU A 30 -1.31 -0.60 3.54
CA GLU A 30 -1.60 -1.87 2.87
C GLU A 30 -1.22 -1.78 1.40
N ILE A 31 -0.62 -2.85 0.88
CA ILE A 31 -0.29 -3.00 -0.54
C ILE A 31 -0.90 -4.29 -1.02
N GLY A 32 -1.76 -4.22 -2.03
CA GLY A 32 -2.32 -5.37 -2.70
C GLY A 32 -1.98 -5.35 -4.18
N ALA A 33 -1.69 -6.51 -4.78
CA ALA A 33 -1.36 -6.57 -6.19
C ALA A 33 -1.72 -7.90 -6.82
N VAL A 34 -1.94 -7.86 -8.12
CA VAL A 34 -2.16 -9.03 -8.95
C VAL A 34 -1.18 -8.95 -10.13
N LYS A 35 -0.51 -10.06 -10.41
CA LYS A 35 0.39 -10.16 -11.56
C LYS A 35 -0.27 -11.01 -12.62
N MET A 36 -0.27 -10.51 -13.85
CA MET A 36 -0.85 -11.19 -15.00
C MET A 36 0.21 -11.34 -16.11
N ASP A 37 0.12 -12.43 -16.87
CA ASP A 37 0.97 -12.60 -18.03
C ASP A 37 0.41 -11.84 -19.25
N GLY A 38 1.11 -11.93 -20.38
CA GLY A 38 0.69 -11.25 -21.62
C GLY A 38 -0.63 -11.75 -22.19
N GLU A 39 -1.13 -12.90 -21.74
CA GLU A 39 -2.41 -13.46 -22.14
C GLU A 39 -3.52 -13.19 -21.14
N ARG A 40 -3.24 -12.33 -20.15
CA ARG A 40 -4.16 -11.89 -19.09
C ARG A 40 -4.53 -13.00 -18.09
N ASN A 41 -3.66 -14.00 -17.95
CA ASN A 41 -3.84 -14.99 -16.89
C ASN A 41 -3.18 -14.49 -15.60
N VAL A 42 -3.87 -14.68 -14.48
CA VAL A 42 -3.31 -14.35 -13.17
C VAL A 42 -2.23 -15.37 -12.83
N VAL A 43 -1.01 -14.90 -12.68
CA VAL A 43 0.15 -15.76 -12.36
C VAL A 43 0.65 -15.57 -10.94
N GLY A 44 0.13 -14.58 -10.22
CA GLY A 44 0.50 -14.38 -8.82
C GLY A 44 -0.34 -13.31 -8.16
N THR A 45 -0.36 -13.36 -6.83
CA THR A 45 -1.02 -12.34 -6.00
C THR A 45 -0.07 -11.93 -4.89
N PHE A 46 -0.23 -10.68 -4.42
CA PHE A 46 0.61 -10.11 -3.38
C PHE A 46 -0.26 -9.30 -2.43
N HIS A 47 -0.01 -9.44 -1.14
CA HIS A 47 -0.70 -8.66 -0.13
C HIS A 47 0.19 -8.48 1.08
N ARG A 48 0.36 -7.24 1.52
CA ARG A 48 1.15 -6.94 2.72
C ARG A 48 0.47 -5.83 3.51
N ILE A 49 0.46 -5.99 4.81
CA ILE A 49 0.07 -4.95 5.74
C ILE A 49 1.35 -4.28 6.23
N VAL A 50 1.37 -2.96 6.16
CA VAL A 50 2.55 -2.16 6.49
C VAL A 50 2.37 -1.57 7.89
N LYS A 51 3.37 -1.80 8.76
CA LYS A 51 3.34 -1.26 10.10
C LYS A 51 3.57 0.26 10.04
N PRO A 52 2.65 1.07 10.57
CA PRO A 52 2.80 2.51 10.51
C PRO A 52 3.92 3.01 11.44
N VAL A 53 4.60 4.04 11.00
CA VAL A 53 5.67 4.70 11.75
C VAL A 53 5.21 6.06 12.25
N VAL A 54 4.49 6.80 11.40
CA VAL A 54 4.09 8.18 11.72
C VAL A 54 2.73 8.22 12.40
N TYR A 55 1.73 7.54 11.85
CA TYR A 55 0.38 7.55 12.39
C TYR A 55 0.02 6.15 12.90
N GLN A 56 0.27 5.90 14.18
CA GLN A 56 0.09 4.57 14.76
C GLN A 56 -1.38 4.22 15.05
N HIS A 57 -2.26 5.22 14.99
CA HIS A 57 -3.70 5.00 15.17
C HIS A 57 -4.43 5.26 13.87
N LEU A 58 -5.47 4.48 13.61
CA LEU A 58 -6.26 4.63 12.40
C LEU A 58 -7.17 5.86 12.47
N HIS A 59 -7.15 6.66 11.41
CA HIS A 59 -8.15 7.71 11.21
C HIS A 59 -9.52 7.04 11.06
N HIS A 60 -10.58 7.67 11.60
CA HIS A 60 -11.92 7.06 11.60
C HIS A 60 -12.42 6.71 10.19
N ARG A 61 -12.14 7.55 9.20
CA ARG A 61 -12.54 7.27 7.81
C ARG A 61 -11.77 6.10 7.22
N THR A 62 -10.49 5.98 7.53
CA THR A 62 -9.67 4.86 7.09
C THR A 62 -10.20 3.55 7.66
N ARG A 63 -10.52 3.55 8.95
CA ARG A 63 -11.06 2.37 9.63
C ARG A 63 -12.35 1.89 8.98
N GLU A 64 -13.24 2.81 8.60
CA GLU A 64 -14.51 2.47 7.96
C GLU A 64 -14.34 1.85 6.59
N VAL A 65 -13.33 2.30 5.83
CA VAL A 65 -13.14 1.90 4.43
C VAL A 65 -12.29 0.64 4.31
N VAL A 66 -11.20 0.56 5.08
CA VAL A 66 -10.16 -0.47 4.87
C VAL A 66 -10.49 -1.78 5.59
N GLY A 67 -11.19 -1.71 6.71
CA GLY A 67 -11.54 -2.91 7.47
C GLY A 67 -10.40 -3.52 8.27
N LEU A 68 -9.27 -2.82 8.39
CA LEU A 68 -8.15 -3.23 9.21
C LEU A 68 -8.29 -2.69 10.63
N THR A 69 -7.75 -3.42 11.59
CA THR A 69 -7.67 -2.98 12.98
C THR A 69 -6.29 -2.42 13.28
N GLU A 70 -6.17 -1.69 14.38
CA GLU A 70 -4.86 -1.22 14.83
C GLU A 70 -3.93 -2.38 15.19
N GLU A 71 -4.48 -3.49 15.68
CA GLU A 71 -3.71 -4.70 15.93
C GLU A 71 -3.14 -5.27 14.63
N ASP A 72 -3.94 -5.31 13.57
CA ASP A 72 -3.46 -5.75 12.25
C ASP A 72 -2.26 -4.94 11.80
N LEU A 73 -2.30 -3.63 12.01
CA LEU A 73 -1.21 -2.73 11.62
C LEU A 73 0.05 -2.97 12.45
N GLN A 74 -0.11 -3.22 13.73
CA GLN A 74 1.05 -3.51 14.60
C GLN A 74 1.76 -4.81 14.22
N ASN A 75 1.04 -5.74 13.64
CA ASN A 75 1.57 -7.00 13.15
C ASN A 75 2.08 -6.91 11.71
N GLY A 76 1.99 -5.74 11.08
CA GLY A 76 2.49 -5.51 9.74
C GLY A 76 4.01 -5.49 9.66
N ILE A 77 4.53 -5.40 8.45
CA ILE A 77 5.97 -5.33 8.18
C ILE A 77 6.40 -3.88 7.93
N PRO A 78 7.68 -3.56 8.11
CA PRO A 78 8.18 -2.22 7.78
C PRO A 78 7.95 -1.86 6.32
N PHE A 79 7.70 -0.59 6.05
CA PHE A 79 7.42 -0.12 4.70
C PHE A 79 8.55 -0.47 3.71
N ALA A 80 9.81 -0.28 4.11
CA ALA A 80 10.95 -0.59 3.25
C ALA A 80 10.95 -2.07 2.84
N GLN A 81 10.63 -2.96 3.78
CA GLN A 81 10.56 -4.39 3.50
C GLN A 81 9.38 -4.69 2.55
N ALA A 82 8.23 -4.06 2.77
CA ALA A 82 7.05 -4.26 1.92
C ALA A 82 7.36 -3.86 0.48
N VAL A 83 8.04 -2.74 0.28
CA VAL A 83 8.42 -2.25 -1.04
C VAL A 83 9.41 -3.21 -1.71
N GLN A 84 10.40 -3.70 -0.97
CA GLN A 84 11.36 -4.67 -1.49
C GLN A 84 10.66 -5.95 -1.94
N GLU A 85 9.74 -6.46 -1.13
CA GLU A 85 8.98 -7.67 -1.46
C GLU A 85 8.05 -7.44 -2.64
N PHE A 86 7.47 -6.24 -2.75
CA PHE A 86 6.63 -5.88 -3.89
C PHE A 86 7.43 -5.90 -5.19
N PHE A 87 8.62 -5.30 -5.21
CA PHE A 87 9.45 -5.30 -6.40
C PHE A 87 9.98 -6.70 -6.74
N ALA A 88 10.27 -7.52 -5.75
CA ALA A 88 10.64 -8.92 -5.98
C ALA A 88 9.48 -9.70 -6.60
N PHE A 89 8.25 -9.47 -6.11
CA PHE A 89 7.05 -10.07 -6.67
C PHE A 89 6.83 -9.65 -8.11
N SER A 90 7.06 -8.37 -8.42
CA SER A 90 6.87 -7.84 -9.77
C SER A 90 7.81 -8.47 -10.79
N GLY A 91 9.00 -8.89 -10.35
CA GLY A 91 10.02 -9.47 -11.24
C GLY A 91 10.59 -8.41 -12.18
N GLY A 92 11.34 -8.77 -13.17
CA GLY A 92 12.03 -7.83 -14.04
C GLY A 92 11.13 -6.92 -14.88
N ALA A 93 11.10 -7.13 -16.18
CA ALA A 93 10.38 -6.23 -17.09
C ALA A 93 8.86 -6.46 -17.01
N CYS A 94 8.16 -5.60 -16.30
CA CYS A 94 6.69 -5.62 -16.27
C CYS A 94 6.13 -4.20 -16.33
N MET A 95 4.87 -4.09 -16.71
CA MET A 95 4.15 -2.83 -16.70
C MET A 95 3.32 -2.74 -15.44
N PHE A 96 3.28 -1.56 -14.84
CA PHE A 96 2.51 -1.30 -13.63
C PHE A 96 1.23 -0.53 -13.97
N GLY A 97 0.14 -0.92 -13.32
CA GLY A 97 -1.12 -0.20 -13.41
C GLY A 97 -1.71 -0.03 -12.01
N THR A 98 -2.52 0.99 -11.85
CA THR A 98 -3.15 1.31 -10.57
C THR A 98 -4.56 1.84 -10.83
N TRP A 99 -5.38 1.84 -9.78
CA TRP A 99 -6.73 2.38 -9.86
C TRP A 99 -6.78 3.90 -9.83
N GLY A 100 -5.69 4.55 -9.37
CA GLY A 100 -5.61 5.99 -9.31
C GLY A 100 -4.18 6.49 -9.51
N PRO A 101 -3.99 7.69 -10.12
CA PRO A 101 -2.65 8.21 -10.41
C PRO A 101 -1.82 8.53 -9.17
N GLY A 102 -2.47 8.80 -8.03
CA GLY A 102 -1.76 9.11 -6.79
C GLY A 102 -0.97 7.95 -6.22
N ASP A 103 -1.44 6.73 -6.43
CA ASP A 103 -0.79 5.53 -5.89
C ASP A 103 0.62 5.36 -6.43
N LEU A 104 0.81 5.60 -7.72
CA LEU A 104 2.12 5.47 -8.34
C LEU A 104 3.08 6.53 -7.82
N THR A 105 2.60 7.74 -7.62
CA THR A 105 3.40 8.84 -7.07
C THR A 105 3.89 8.52 -5.65
N GLU A 106 3.03 7.95 -4.83
CA GLU A 106 3.37 7.63 -3.44
C GLU A 106 4.39 6.50 -3.33
N LEU A 107 4.44 5.59 -4.29
CA LEU A 107 5.43 4.51 -4.31
C LEU A 107 6.81 4.99 -4.75
N GLN A 108 6.87 6.05 -5.49
CA GLN A 108 8.12 6.63 -5.93
C GLN A 108 8.71 7.55 -4.86
#